data_558c53711f96795ef3ba2d8f4f39df8e
#
_entry.id   558c53711f96795ef3ba2d8f4f39df8e
#
_cell.length_a   1.000
_cell.length_b   1.000
_cell.length_c   1.000
_cell.angle_alpha   90.00
_cell.angle_beta   90.00
_cell.angle_gamma   90.00
#
_symmetry.space_group_name_H-M   'P 1'
#
loop_
_entity.id
_entity.type
_entity.pdbx_description
1 polymer ?
#
loop_
_entity_poly.entity_id
_entity_poly.type
_entity_poly.pdbx_seq_one_letter_code
_entity_poly.pdbx_strand_id
1 'polypeptide(L)'
;MAELILFNKPFQVLSQFTDDRPQNRRVTLAEWINKPGFYPAGRLDYDSEGLLLLTDCGSLQHRIASPQNKIPKTYWVQVEGEIPDSAIEQLCNGVKLKDGLTRPAKAHRMAQPTVWPRTPPVRYRESIPTSWLELTITEGRNRQVRRMTAAMGYPTLRLIRYRVGGWTLDNLLPGEFTLNQVNLPDSPQPGVARSGRTKTHSRKANRRPKQP
;
A
#
# COMPACT_ATOMS: atom_id res chain seq x y z
N MET A 1 -21.76 -3.47 2.01
CA MET A 1 -20.83 -3.56 0.89
C MET A 1 -20.16 -2.19 0.73
N ALA A 2 -18.90 -2.13 0.37
CA ALA A 2 -18.16 -0.90 0.11
C ALA A 2 -17.78 -0.82 -1.36
N GLU A 3 -17.74 0.37 -1.92
CA GLU A 3 -17.24 0.56 -3.28
C GLU A 3 -15.72 0.77 -3.29
N LEU A 4 -15.07 0.21 -4.28
CA LEU A 4 -13.62 0.30 -4.48
C LEU A 4 -13.30 0.61 -5.93
N ILE A 5 -12.61 1.72 -6.14
CA ILE A 5 -12.03 2.10 -7.42
C ILE A 5 -10.63 1.50 -7.52
N LEU A 6 -10.36 0.79 -8.60
CA LEU A 6 -9.04 0.39 -9.04
C LEU A 6 -8.62 1.37 -10.15
N PHE A 7 -7.67 2.23 -9.87
CA PHE A 7 -7.23 3.28 -10.80
C PHE A 7 -5.79 3.05 -11.22
N ASN A 8 -5.53 3.06 -12.53
CA ASN A 8 -4.16 3.10 -13.04
C ASN A 8 -3.65 4.55 -13.04
N LYS A 9 -2.98 4.92 -11.95
CA LYS A 9 -2.43 6.27 -11.79
C LYS A 9 -1.30 6.53 -12.80
N PRO A 10 -1.43 7.55 -13.67
CA PRO A 10 -0.35 7.93 -14.56
C PRO A 10 0.88 8.47 -13.83
N PHE A 11 2.00 8.53 -14.53
CA PHE A 11 3.21 9.23 -14.09
C PHE A 11 2.90 10.75 -13.92
N GLN A 12 3.54 11.36 -12.93
CA GLN A 12 3.35 12.80 -12.61
C GLN A 12 1.90 13.21 -12.26
N VAL A 13 1.15 12.31 -11.65
CA VAL A 13 -0.16 12.61 -11.04
C VAL A 13 -0.05 12.47 -9.52
N LEU A 14 -0.58 13.43 -8.77
CA LEU A 14 -0.66 13.37 -7.31
C LEU A 14 -1.70 12.35 -6.87
N SER A 15 -1.41 11.59 -5.82
CA SER A 15 -2.39 10.69 -5.17
C SER A 15 -3.32 11.46 -4.22
N GLN A 16 -3.85 12.60 -4.67
CA GLN A 16 -4.79 13.46 -3.94
C GLN A 16 -5.61 14.30 -4.93
N PHE A 17 -6.75 14.81 -4.50
CA PHE A 17 -7.66 15.58 -5.34
C PHE A 17 -7.34 17.08 -5.43
N THR A 18 -6.48 17.59 -4.55
CA THR A 18 -6.06 19.00 -4.49
C THR A 18 -4.55 19.13 -4.55
N ASP A 19 -4.07 20.26 -5.02
CA ASP A 19 -2.66 20.67 -4.91
C ASP A 19 -2.60 22.03 -4.23
N ASP A 20 -1.95 22.09 -3.08
CA ASP A 20 -1.83 23.32 -2.27
C ASP A 20 -0.79 24.32 -2.83
N ARG A 21 -0.14 24.01 -3.95
CA ARG A 21 0.83 24.89 -4.57
C ARG A 21 0.14 25.97 -5.39
N PRO A 22 0.28 27.26 -5.07
CA PRO A 22 -0.36 28.33 -5.82
C PRO A 22 0.23 28.53 -7.21
N GLN A 23 1.51 28.18 -7.39
CA GLN A 23 2.24 28.27 -8.65
C GLN A 23 2.71 26.88 -9.08
N ASN A 24 2.72 26.61 -10.40
CA ASN A 24 3.09 25.32 -10.98
C ASN A 24 2.24 24.16 -10.45
N ARG A 25 0.93 24.29 -10.59
CA ARG A 25 -0.03 23.23 -10.19
C ARG A 25 0.30 21.91 -10.88
N ARG A 26 0.35 20.87 -10.09
CA ARG A 26 0.52 19.50 -10.58
C ARG A 26 -0.83 18.87 -10.87
N VAL A 27 -0.86 17.97 -11.84
CA VAL A 27 -2.03 17.13 -12.14
C VAL A 27 -2.42 16.33 -10.88
N THR A 28 -3.71 16.30 -10.59
CA THR A 28 -4.28 15.62 -9.43
C THR A 28 -5.27 14.53 -9.85
N LEU A 29 -5.79 13.77 -8.89
CA LEU A 29 -6.83 12.77 -9.16
C LEU A 29 -8.13 13.39 -9.67
N ALA A 30 -8.39 14.67 -9.40
CA ALA A 30 -9.61 15.36 -9.83
C ALA A 30 -9.77 15.42 -11.36
N GLU A 31 -8.66 15.34 -12.10
CA GLU A 31 -8.68 15.33 -13.57
C GLU A 31 -9.11 13.97 -14.16
N TRP A 32 -9.10 12.92 -13.34
CA TRP A 32 -9.33 11.54 -13.78
C TRP A 32 -10.57 10.92 -13.14
N ILE A 33 -10.86 11.25 -11.88
CA ILE A 33 -11.91 10.61 -11.08
C ILE A 33 -12.94 11.65 -10.65
N ASN A 34 -14.07 11.67 -11.36
CA ASN A 34 -15.21 12.53 -11.03
C ASN A 34 -16.24 11.71 -10.20
N LYS A 35 -15.83 11.25 -9.03
CA LYS A 35 -16.71 10.57 -8.07
C LYS A 35 -16.48 11.16 -6.69
N PRO A 36 -17.41 12.00 -6.18
CA PRO A 36 -17.30 12.56 -4.83
C PRO A 36 -17.39 11.47 -3.77
N GLY A 37 -16.74 11.70 -2.62
CA GLY A 37 -16.78 10.77 -1.50
C GLY A 37 -15.74 9.65 -1.54
N PHE A 38 -15.00 9.48 -2.64
CA PHE A 38 -13.91 8.50 -2.73
C PHE A 38 -12.58 9.09 -2.28
N TYR A 39 -11.85 8.36 -1.47
CA TYR A 39 -10.53 8.74 -0.96
C TYR A 39 -9.50 7.66 -1.21
N PRO A 40 -8.24 8.02 -1.51
CA PRO A 40 -7.18 7.05 -1.71
C PRO A 40 -6.94 6.18 -0.48
N ALA A 41 -6.88 4.87 -0.67
CA ALA A 41 -6.48 3.90 0.34
C ALA A 41 -4.95 3.68 0.28
N GLY A 42 -4.21 4.64 0.81
CA GLY A 42 -2.77 4.78 0.68
C GLY A 42 -2.37 5.68 -0.48
N ARG A 43 -1.07 5.83 -0.71
CA ARG A 43 -0.53 6.77 -1.70
C ARG A 43 0.46 6.07 -2.62
N LEU A 44 0.61 6.60 -3.83
CA LEU A 44 1.75 6.44 -4.71
C LEU A 44 2.48 7.76 -4.82
N ASP A 45 3.79 7.71 -4.96
CA ASP A 45 4.58 8.91 -5.20
C ASP A 45 4.20 9.57 -6.54
N TYR A 46 4.48 10.85 -6.68
CA TYR A 46 4.21 11.63 -7.89
C TYR A 46 4.89 11.01 -9.13
N ASP A 47 6.11 10.51 -8.95
CA ASP A 47 6.93 9.87 -9.97
C ASP A 47 6.75 8.33 -10.06
N SER A 48 5.69 7.79 -9.49
CA SER A 48 5.31 6.36 -9.58
C SER A 48 3.99 6.19 -10.31
N GLU A 49 3.86 5.05 -10.99
CA GLU A 49 2.72 4.70 -11.83
C GLU A 49 1.96 3.48 -11.25
N GLY A 50 0.77 3.24 -11.76
CA GLY A 50 0.07 1.97 -11.55
C GLY A 50 -1.05 2.02 -10.51
N LEU A 51 -1.38 0.89 -9.94
CA LEU A 51 -2.58 0.65 -9.16
C LEU A 51 -2.67 1.54 -7.92
N LEU A 52 -3.64 2.43 -7.93
CA LEU A 52 -4.08 3.21 -6.78
C LEU A 52 -5.51 2.80 -6.45
N LEU A 53 -5.74 2.42 -5.20
CA LEU A 53 -7.07 2.06 -4.70
C LEU A 53 -7.72 3.29 -4.06
N LEU A 54 -9.00 3.52 -4.37
CA LEU A 54 -9.81 4.56 -3.70
C LEU A 54 -11.13 3.92 -3.26
N THR A 55 -11.67 4.38 -2.14
CA THR A 55 -12.93 3.88 -1.60
C THR A 55 -13.71 4.98 -0.90
N ASP A 56 -15.03 4.82 -0.86
CA ASP A 56 -15.97 5.63 -0.09
C ASP A 56 -16.08 5.19 1.38
N CYS A 57 -15.46 4.05 1.72
CA CYS A 57 -15.56 3.41 3.02
C CYS A 57 -14.29 3.59 3.86
N GLY A 58 -14.35 4.36 4.94
CA GLY A 58 -13.21 4.64 5.82
C GLY A 58 -12.61 3.40 6.49
N SER A 59 -13.42 2.38 6.82
CA SER A 59 -12.93 1.12 7.39
C SER A 59 -12.12 0.30 6.36
N LEU A 60 -12.56 0.27 5.10
CA LEU A 60 -11.84 -0.37 4.00
C LEU A 60 -10.55 0.40 3.70
N GLN A 61 -10.63 1.75 3.66
CA GLN A 61 -9.46 2.61 3.47
C GLN A 61 -8.40 2.33 4.53
N HIS A 62 -8.78 2.33 5.80
CA HIS A 62 -7.88 2.03 6.91
C HIS A 62 -7.30 0.62 6.79
N ARG A 63 -8.12 -0.38 6.46
CA ARG A 63 -7.68 -1.77 6.29
C ARG A 63 -6.61 -1.91 5.21
N ILE A 64 -6.76 -1.22 4.07
CA ILE A 64 -5.80 -1.26 2.95
C ILE A 64 -4.53 -0.47 3.29
N ALA A 65 -4.68 0.72 3.87
CA ALA A 65 -3.57 1.65 4.08
C ALA A 65 -2.71 1.32 5.30
N SER A 66 -3.30 0.73 6.36
CA SER A 66 -2.61 0.49 7.63
C SER A 66 -1.43 -0.48 7.48
N PRO A 67 -0.22 -0.08 7.92
CA PRO A 67 0.95 -0.95 7.93
C PRO A 67 0.80 -2.18 8.83
N GLN A 68 -0.11 -2.14 9.81
CA GLN A 68 -0.39 -3.25 10.72
C GLN A 68 -1.00 -4.45 10.00
N ASN A 69 -1.78 -4.21 8.96
CA ASN A 69 -2.45 -5.26 8.18
C ASN A 69 -1.52 -5.96 7.18
N LYS A 70 -0.29 -5.46 7.01
CA LYS A 70 0.76 -6.07 6.19
C LYS A 70 0.31 -6.47 4.78
N ILE A 71 -0.66 -5.72 4.21
CA ILE A 71 -1.17 -6.01 2.87
C ILE A 71 -0.01 -5.93 1.88
N PRO A 72 0.27 -7.01 1.13
CA PRO A 72 1.37 -7.04 0.19
C PRO A 72 1.13 -6.06 -0.97
N LYS A 73 2.18 -5.42 -1.39
CA LYS A 73 2.20 -4.51 -2.55
C LYS A 73 3.29 -4.97 -3.50
N THR A 74 2.90 -5.34 -4.70
CA THR A 74 3.81 -5.83 -5.74
C THR A 74 4.09 -4.73 -6.75
N TYR A 75 5.35 -4.56 -7.08
CA TYR A 75 5.84 -3.55 -8.00
C TYR A 75 6.64 -4.19 -9.13
N TRP A 76 6.45 -3.71 -10.34
CA TRP A 76 7.38 -3.89 -11.45
C TRP A 76 8.36 -2.72 -11.45
N VAL A 77 9.61 -3.03 -11.36
CA VAL A 77 10.67 -2.06 -11.12
C VAL A 77 11.71 -2.15 -12.22
N GLN A 78 11.84 -1.10 -13.02
CA GLN A 78 12.97 -0.95 -13.92
C GLN A 78 14.10 -0.25 -13.19
N VAL A 79 15.27 -0.87 -13.17
CA VAL A 79 16.48 -0.33 -12.56
C VAL A 79 17.57 -0.09 -13.59
N GLU A 80 18.46 0.85 -13.29
CA GLU A 80 19.68 1.09 -14.06
C GLU A 80 20.70 0.00 -13.73
N GLY A 81 21.31 -0.60 -14.75
CA GLY A 81 22.25 -1.72 -14.61
C GLY A 81 21.60 -3.10 -14.64
N GLU A 82 22.43 -4.12 -14.82
CA GLU A 82 22.03 -5.52 -14.68
C GLU A 82 22.11 -5.93 -13.21
N ILE A 83 20.97 -6.04 -12.55
CA ILE A 83 20.91 -6.43 -11.14
C ILE A 83 21.27 -7.92 -10.99
N PRO A 84 22.32 -8.28 -10.20
CA PRO A 84 22.71 -9.67 -9.99
C PRO A 84 21.81 -10.36 -8.95
N ASP A 85 21.80 -11.68 -8.95
CA ASP A 85 21.00 -12.47 -8.02
C ASP A 85 21.39 -12.22 -6.56
N SER A 86 22.65 -11.93 -6.28
CA SER A 86 23.13 -11.55 -4.94
C SER A 86 22.48 -10.27 -4.40
N ALA A 87 22.23 -9.27 -5.27
CA ALA A 87 21.52 -8.06 -4.87
C ALA A 87 20.01 -8.33 -4.68
N ILE A 88 19.43 -9.21 -5.48
CA ILE A 88 18.03 -9.64 -5.32
C ILE A 88 17.87 -10.39 -3.99
N GLU A 89 18.77 -11.26 -3.64
CA GLU A 89 18.77 -11.97 -2.36
C GLU A 89 18.85 -10.99 -1.17
N GLN A 90 19.69 -9.97 -1.25
CA GLN A 90 19.74 -8.92 -0.23
C GLN A 90 18.43 -8.15 -0.12
N LEU A 91 17.75 -7.85 -1.25
CA LEU A 91 16.41 -7.26 -1.22
C LEU A 91 15.40 -8.15 -0.50
N CYS A 92 15.49 -9.47 -0.69
CA CYS A 92 14.62 -10.45 -0.02
C CYS A 92 14.87 -10.52 1.48
N ASN A 93 16.13 -10.46 1.92
CA ASN A 93 16.51 -10.55 3.33
C ASN A 93 16.24 -9.28 4.14
N GLY A 94 15.98 -8.17 3.44
CA GLY A 94 15.80 -6.84 4.02
C GLY A 94 17.03 -5.97 3.89
N VAL A 95 16.78 -4.69 3.67
CA VAL A 95 17.81 -3.67 3.38
C VAL A 95 17.91 -2.68 4.51
N LYS A 96 19.12 -2.37 4.97
CA LYS A 96 19.36 -1.32 5.96
C LYS A 96 19.26 0.05 5.29
N LEU A 97 18.18 0.77 5.62
CA LEU A 97 17.95 2.15 5.18
C LEU A 97 18.26 3.12 6.33
N LYS A 98 18.26 4.44 6.05
CA LYS A 98 18.51 5.47 7.09
C LYS A 98 17.52 5.40 8.25
N ASP A 99 16.28 4.98 7.99
CA ASP A 99 15.18 4.83 8.95
C ASP A 99 15.02 3.39 9.48
N GLY A 100 16.08 2.60 9.39
CA GLY A 100 16.15 1.23 9.92
C GLY A 100 16.06 0.13 8.86
N LEU A 101 16.19 -1.12 9.32
CA LEU A 101 16.10 -2.31 8.48
C LEU A 101 14.67 -2.44 7.93
N THR A 102 14.55 -2.76 6.64
CA THR A 102 13.25 -3.08 6.04
C THR A 102 12.83 -4.50 6.43
N ARG A 103 11.51 -4.76 6.34
CA ARG A 103 11.03 -6.14 6.41
C ARG A 103 11.55 -6.94 5.22
N PRO A 104 11.67 -8.28 5.37
CA PRO A 104 11.91 -9.17 4.25
C PRO A 104 10.92 -8.92 3.12
N ALA A 105 11.39 -8.97 1.90
CA ALA A 105 10.60 -8.80 0.68
C ALA A 105 10.61 -10.08 -0.15
N LYS A 106 9.77 -10.14 -1.19
CA LYS A 106 9.91 -11.13 -2.26
C LYS A 106 10.37 -10.40 -3.50
N ALA A 107 11.46 -10.82 -4.09
CA ALA A 107 11.99 -10.22 -5.30
C ALA A 107 12.51 -11.29 -6.25
N HIS A 108 12.30 -11.08 -7.53
CA HIS A 108 12.90 -11.89 -8.59
C HIS A 108 13.05 -11.05 -9.85
N ARG A 109 14.03 -11.43 -10.66
CA ARG A 109 14.22 -10.84 -11.99
C ARG A 109 13.06 -11.25 -12.89
N MET A 110 12.61 -10.33 -13.73
CA MET A 110 11.58 -10.60 -14.72
C MET A 110 12.01 -10.08 -16.09
N ALA A 111 11.43 -10.62 -17.13
CA ALA A 111 11.52 -10.03 -18.46
C ALA A 111 10.85 -8.65 -18.48
N GLN A 112 11.20 -7.82 -19.43
CA GLN A 112 10.53 -6.53 -19.61
C GLN A 112 9.03 -6.78 -19.81
N PRO A 113 8.18 -6.23 -18.92
CA PRO A 113 6.73 -6.40 -19.04
C PRO A 113 6.18 -5.60 -20.22
N THR A 114 5.10 -6.10 -20.83
CA THR A 114 4.33 -5.34 -21.80
C THR A 114 3.54 -4.28 -21.05
N VAL A 115 4.04 -3.04 -21.11
CA VAL A 115 3.43 -1.88 -20.43
C VAL A 115 3.35 -0.69 -21.39
N TRP A 116 2.46 0.22 -21.09
CA TRP A 116 2.27 1.45 -21.86
C TRP A 116 3.56 2.31 -21.93
N PRO A 117 3.73 3.10 -23.01
CA PRO A 117 4.79 4.09 -23.09
C PRO A 117 4.59 5.17 -22.02
N ARG A 118 5.67 5.61 -21.38
CA ARG A 118 5.62 6.68 -20.37
C ARG A 118 5.89 8.04 -21.00
N THR A 119 5.16 9.06 -20.59
CA THR A 119 5.41 10.46 -20.96
C THR A 119 5.68 11.28 -19.69
N PRO A 120 6.84 11.98 -19.59
CA PRO A 120 8.02 11.88 -20.47
C PRO A 120 8.63 10.47 -20.43
N PRO A 121 9.39 10.07 -21.45
CA PRO A 121 9.98 8.74 -21.53
C PRO A 121 10.95 8.48 -20.37
N VAL A 122 11.19 7.21 -20.11
CA VAL A 122 12.22 6.79 -19.12
C VAL A 122 13.57 7.27 -19.64
N ARG A 123 14.39 7.81 -18.72
CA ARG A 123 15.77 8.18 -19.06
C ARG A 123 16.51 6.97 -19.64
N TYR A 124 17.05 7.14 -20.81
CA TYR A 124 17.84 6.13 -21.51
C TYR A 124 19.30 6.56 -21.59
N ARG A 125 20.21 5.62 -21.35
CA ARG A 125 21.66 5.77 -21.56
C ARG A 125 22.13 4.56 -22.35
N GLU A 126 22.67 4.77 -23.52
CA GLU A 126 23.07 3.72 -24.44
C GLU A 126 24.11 2.75 -23.83
N SER A 127 25.03 3.29 -23.05
CA SER A 127 26.16 2.55 -22.43
C SER A 127 25.78 1.81 -21.14
N ILE A 128 24.55 1.99 -20.61
CA ILE A 128 24.15 1.40 -19.33
C ILE A 128 22.90 0.54 -19.56
N PRO A 129 23.01 -0.79 -19.40
CA PRO A 129 21.86 -1.67 -19.51
C PRO A 129 20.82 -1.38 -18.42
N THR A 130 19.63 -1.90 -18.60
CA THR A 130 18.58 -1.86 -17.59
C THR A 130 18.03 -3.25 -17.34
N SER A 131 17.55 -3.51 -16.14
CA SER A 131 16.87 -4.76 -15.82
C SER A 131 15.54 -4.52 -15.14
N TRP A 132 14.65 -5.50 -15.24
CA TRP A 132 13.36 -5.48 -14.60
C TRP A 132 13.29 -6.51 -13.48
N LEU A 133 12.66 -6.14 -12.37
CA LEU A 133 12.36 -7.05 -11.27
C LEU A 133 10.92 -6.87 -10.79
N GLU A 134 10.32 -7.95 -10.35
CA GLU A 134 9.12 -7.90 -9.54
C GLU A 134 9.53 -7.87 -8.07
N LEU A 135 9.03 -6.89 -7.32
CA LEU A 135 9.31 -6.72 -5.89
C LEU A 135 8.02 -6.60 -5.10
N THR A 136 7.82 -7.49 -4.13
CA THR A 136 6.68 -7.45 -3.21
C THR A 136 7.12 -7.11 -1.79
N ILE A 137 6.53 -6.07 -1.22
CA ILE A 137 6.75 -5.63 0.16
C ILE A 137 5.45 -5.66 0.96
N THR A 138 5.54 -5.83 2.29
CA THR A 138 4.40 -5.84 3.22
C THR A 138 4.34 -4.61 4.12
N GLU A 139 5.11 -3.60 3.80
CA GLU A 139 5.15 -2.29 4.47
C GLU A 139 5.06 -1.17 3.43
N GLY A 140 5.16 0.09 3.83
CA GLY A 140 5.00 1.21 2.90
C GLY A 140 5.65 2.47 3.45
N ARG A 141 6.98 2.45 3.67
CA ARG A 141 7.73 3.65 4.06
C ARG A 141 7.84 4.61 2.88
N ASN A 142 8.08 5.87 3.17
CA ASN A 142 8.29 6.87 2.13
C ASN A 142 9.36 6.42 1.13
N ARG A 143 9.01 6.37 -0.17
CA ARG A 143 9.87 5.99 -1.30
C ARG A 143 10.68 4.70 -1.07
N GLN A 144 10.09 3.73 -0.37
CA GLN A 144 10.82 2.57 0.13
C GLN A 144 11.48 1.76 -0.98
N VAL A 145 10.74 1.35 -2.01
CA VAL A 145 11.28 0.54 -3.12
C VAL A 145 12.45 1.23 -3.77
N ARG A 146 12.34 2.54 -4.08
CA ARG A 146 13.42 3.33 -4.69
C ARG A 146 14.66 3.40 -3.81
N ARG A 147 14.47 3.52 -2.49
CA ARG A 147 15.59 3.52 -1.53
C ARG A 147 16.24 2.15 -1.41
N MET A 148 15.47 1.07 -1.46
CA MET A 148 15.99 -0.29 -1.39
C MET A 148 16.85 -0.60 -2.61
N THR A 149 16.36 -0.35 -3.82
CA THR A 149 17.15 -0.61 -5.05
C THR A 149 18.38 0.28 -5.17
N ALA A 150 18.26 1.56 -4.78
CA ALA A 150 19.39 2.48 -4.76
C ALA A 150 20.48 2.06 -3.74
N ALA A 151 20.08 1.52 -2.58
CA ALA A 151 21.01 1.00 -1.58
C ALA A 151 21.81 -0.22 -2.08
N MET A 152 21.26 -0.95 -3.04
CA MET A 152 21.95 -2.05 -3.73
C MET A 152 22.81 -1.58 -4.91
N GLY A 153 22.84 -0.27 -5.21
CA GLY A 153 23.57 0.28 -6.36
C GLY A 153 22.78 0.30 -7.67
N TYR A 154 21.48 -0.05 -7.64
CA TYR A 154 20.62 -0.14 -8.82
C TYR A 154 19.46 0.87 -8.74
N PRO A 155 19.68 2.15 -9.11
CA PRO A 155 18.64 3.17 -8.99
C PRO A 155 17.42 2.84 -9.82
N THR A 156 16.23 3.06 -9.25
CA THR A 156 14.96 2.87 -9.96
C THR A 156 14.75 3.94 -11.03
N LEU A 157 14.57 3.52 -12.28
CA LEU A 157 14.22 4.36 -13.43
C LEU A 157 12.70 4.47 -13.59
N ARG A 158 11.97 3.35 -13.48
CA ARG A 158 10.51 3.27 -13.58
C ARG A 158 9.96 2.41 -12.44
N LEU A 159 8.84 2.84 -11.86
CA LEU A 159 8.18 2.13 -10.75
C LEU A 159 6.68 2.06 -11.00
N ILE A 160 6.18 0.85 -11.22
CA ILE A 160 4.77 0.59 -11.48
C ILE A 160 4.25 -0.31 -10.36
N ARG A 161 3.25 0.15 -9.58
CA ARG A 161 2.58 -0.72 -8.64
C ARG A 161 1.56 -1.58 -9.38
N TYR A 162 1.88 -2.85 -9.53
CA TYR A 162 1.04 -3.80 -10.24
C TYR A 162 -0.10 -4.37 -9.39
N ARG A 163 0.16 -4.63 -8.09
CA ARG A 163 -0.79 -5.31 -7.21
C ARG A 163 -0.82 -4.70 -5.81
N VAL A 164 -2.01 -4.72 -5.19
CA VAL A 164 -2.22 -4.45 -3.77
C VAL A 164 -3.14 -5.54 -3.22
N GLY A 165 -2.64 -6.40 -2.33
CA GLY A 165 -3.40 -7.56 -1.87
C GLY A 165 -3.84 -8.48 -3.00
N GLY A 166 -5.15 -8.65 -3.13
CA GLY A 166 -5.75 -9.44 -4.22
C GLY A 166 -6.11 -8.63 -5.47
N TRP A 167 -5.97 -7.31 -5.45
CA TRP A 167 -6.32 -6.45 -6.58
C TRP A 167 -5.11 -6.22 -7.47
N THR A 168 -5.30 -6.33 -8.77
CA THR A 168 -4.28 -6.20 -9.81
C THR A 168 -4.62 -5.09 -10.78
N LEU A 169 -3.60 -4.63 -11.50
CA LEU A 169 -3.75 -3.62 -12.53
C LEU A 169 -4.40 -4.16 -13.80
N ASP A 170 -4.15 -5.43 -14.10
CA ASP A 170 -4.62 -6.18 -15.27
C ASP A 170 -4.54 -5.34 -16.58
N ASN A 171 -5.67 -5.14 -17.26
CA ASN A 171 -5.73 -4.45 -18.56
C ASN A 171 -6.03 -2.96 -18.46
N LEU A 172 -5.98 -2.35 -17.26
CA LEU A 172 -6.23 -0.92 -17.10
C LEU A 172 -5.11 -0.09 -17.72
N LEU A 173 -5.46 0.76 -18.67
CA LEU A 173 -4.53 1.75 -19.22
C LEU A 173 -4.35 2.95 -18.28
N PRO A 174 -3.26 3.73 -18.39
CA PRO A 174 -3.07 4.92 -17.56
C PRO A 174 -4.24 5.90 -17.65
N GLY A 175 -4.76 6.29 -16.49
CA GLY A 175 -5.92 7.17 -16.39
C GLY A 175 -7.26 6.44 -16.38
N GLU A 176 -7.29 5.14 -16.67
CA GLU A 176 -8.51 4.33 -16.56
C GLU A 176 -8.74 3.82 -15.14
N PHE A 177 -10.01 3.58 -14.82
CA PHE A 177 -10.40 2.94 -13.58
C PHE A 177 -11.58 1.99 -13.76
N THR A 178 -11.68 1.04 -12.83
CA THR A 178 -12.88 0.19 -12.65
C THR A 178 -13.46 0.38 -11.26
N LEU A 179 -14.76 0.20 -11.15
CA LEU A 179 -15.51 0.23 -9.90
C LEU A 179 -15.90 -1.19 -9.50
N ASN A 180 -15.52 -1.60 -8.31
CA ASN A 180 -15.80 -2.93 -7.77
C ASN A 180 -16.56 -2.83 -6.45
N GLN A 181 -17.36 -3.85 -6.16
CA GLN A 181 -18.02 -4.01 -4.86
C GLN A 181 -17.17 -4.94 -3.98
N VAL A 182 -16.93 -4.52 -2.75
CA VAL A 182 -16.16 -5.30 -1.77
C VAL A 182 -17.03 -5.64 -0.58
N ASN A 183 -17.17 -6.93 -0.32
CA ASN A 183 -17.80 -7.40 0.90
C ASN A 183 -16.83 -7.20 2.07
N LEU A 184 -17.23 -6.37 3.03
CA LEU A 184 -16.50 -6.27 4.28
C LEU A 184 -17.00 -7.37 5.21
N PRO A 185 -16.13 -8.17 5.82
CA PRO A 185 -16.55 -9.01 6.93
C PRO A 185 -17.09 -8.11 8.03
N ASP A 186 -18.20 -8.51 8.64
CA ASP A 186 -18.78 -7.80 9.76
C ASP A 186 -17.70 -7.53 10.81
N SER A 187 -17.54 -6.26 11.17
CA SER A 187 -16.68 -5.93 12.31
C SER A 187 -17.24 -6.64 13.53
N PRO A 188 -16.43 -7.37 14.34
CA PRO A 188 -16.91 -7.93 15.58
C PRO A 188 -17.51 -6.76 16.37
N GLN A 189 -18.81 -6.83 16.64
CA GLN A 189 -19.49 -5.85 17.48
C GLN A 189 -18.76 -5.86 18.84
N PRO A 190 -18.38 -4.72 19.42
CA PRO A 190 -17.84 -4.70 20.77
C PRO A 190 -18.88 -5.36 21.66
N GLY A 191 -18.50 -6.51 22.23
CA GLY A 191 -19.38 -7.31 23.02
C GLY A 191 -20.04 -6.46 24.09
N VAL A 192 -21.37 -6.42 24.08
CA VAL A 192 -22.16 -5.87 25.18
C VAL A 192 -21.79 -6.67 26.41
N ALA A 193 -21.00 -6.08 27.29
CA ALA A 193 -20.67 -6.65 28.58
C ALA A 193 -21.98 -6.91 29.33
N ARG A 194 -22.41 -8.17 29.37
CA ARG A 194 -23.51 -8.61 30.21
C ARG A 194 -23.07 -8.39 31.65
N SER A 195 -23.54 -7.30 32.24
CA SER A 195 -23.45 -7.06 33.70
C SER A 195 -24.34 -8.06 34.43
N GLY A 196 -23.82 -9.25 34.62
CA GLY A 196 -24.41 -10.25 35.50
C GLY A 196 -24.14 -9.87 36.95
N ARG A 197 -25.02 -9.04 37.51
CA ARG A 197 -24.97 -8.68 38.94
C ARG A 197 -25.83 -9.72 39.69
N THR A 198 -25.21 -10.86 40.02
CA THR A 198 -25.76 -11.80 40.99
C THR A 198 -25.56 -11.22 42.39
N LYS A 199 -26.66 -10.73 43.00
CA LYS A 199 -26.71 -10.44 44.45
C LYS A 199 -26.82 -11.75 45.21
N THR A 200 -25.77 -12.23 45.81
CA THR A 200 -25.81 -13.26 46.82
C THR A 200 -26.11 -12.58 48.17
N HIS A 201 -27.31 -12.82 48.68
CA HIS A 201 -27.68 -12.49 50.04
C HIS A 201 -27.04 -13.55 50.98
N SER A 202 -25.98 -13.15 51.70
CA SER A 202 -25.48 -13.96 52.84
C SER A 202 -26.20 -13.51 54.12
N ARG A 203 -27.05 -14.38 54.66
CA ARG A 203 -27.61 -14.23 56.00
C ARG A 203 -26.53 -14.45 57.04
N LYS A 204 -26.19 -13.41 57.80
CA LYS A 204 -25.37 -13.54 59.02
C LYS A 204 -26.25 -14.13 60.16
N ALA A 205 -25.96 -15.32 60.60
CA ALA A 205 -26.47 -15.88 61.87
C ALA A 205 -25.66 -15.35 63.04
N ASN A 206 -26.39 -14.69 63.94
CA ASN A 206 -25.87 -14.08 65.16
C ASN A 206 -25.78 -15.20 66.24
N ARG A 207 -24.61 -15.58 66.68
CA ARG A 207 -24.44 -16.39 67.92
C ARG A 207 -23.63 -15.60 68.92
N ARG A 208 -24.28 -15.25 70.05
CA ARG A 208 -23.65 -14.68 71.25
C ARG A 208 -22.84 -15.76 71.99
N PRO A 209 -21.72 -15.42 72.57
CA PRO A 209 -21.06 -16.29 73.53
C PRO A 209 -21.62 -16.09 74.96
N LYS A 210 -21.75 -17.18 75.70
CA LYS A 210 -21.95 -17.17 77.16
C LYS A 210 -20.56 -17.27 77.82
N GLN A 211 -20.37 -16.40 78.82
CA GLN A 211 -19.36 -16.58 79.86
C GLN A 211 -19.86 -17.52 80.97
N PRO A 212 -19.02 -18.09 81.85
CA PRO A 212 -18.38 -17.40 82.95
C PRO A 212 -16.88 -17.27 82.80
#